data_8b39c67b7f5f76f31c329ffc9c75b270
#
_entry.id   8b39c67b7f5f76f31c329ffc9c75b270
#
_cell.length_a   1.000
_cell.length_b   1.000
_cell.length_c   1.000
_cell.angle_alpha   90.00
_cell.angle_beta   90.00
_cell.angle_gamma   90.00
#
_symmetry.space_group_name_H-M   'P 1'
#
loop_
_entity.id
_entity.type
_entity.pdbx_description
1 polymer ?
#
loop_
_entity_poly.entity_id
_entity_poly.type
_entity_poly.pdbx_seq_one_letter_code
_entity_poly.pdbx_strand_id
1 'polypeptide(L)'
;FLVYERQYEPFVCIDTDLIVWKKLDICPDVDWQFAHWESIEPGDISYPDTATLSKPAGYIFPKLAFAETRASNMCITVFNNMDFCRIFVNEAFKYMRGNKVDSISSLHATPEILYMEQRLPVLLSKRYGYTCRPFLNATWSPKFFRFVSDDPQYGSWSFNRLDDRMLFTHFWFYK
;
A
#
# COMPACT_ATOMS: atom_id res chain seq x y z
N PHE A 1 2.84 -9.42 8.11
CA PHE A 1 1.48 -9.94 8.38
C PHE A 1 1.37 -10.68 9.72
N LEU A 2 2.34 -11.51 10.11
CA LEU A 2 2.32 -12.19 11.43
C LEU A 2 2.28 -11.20 12.61
N VAL A 3 2.91 -10.03 12.46
CA VAL A 3 2.84 -8.97 13.47
C VAL A 3 1.44 -8.38 13.52
N TYR A 4 0.80 -8.14 12.39
CA TYR A 4 -0.57 -7.62 12.31
C TYR A 4 -1.59 -8.60 12.91
N GLU A 5 -1.44 -9.91 12.63
CA GLU A 5 -2.31 -10.96 13.14
C GLU A 5 -2.38 -10.99 14.69
N ARG A 6 -1.29 -10.58 15.34
CA ARG A 6 -1.14 -10.61 16.80
C ARG A 6 -1.57 -9.32 17.50
N GLN A 7 -2.02 -8.32 16.75
CA GLN A 7 -2.54 -7.10 17.35
C GLN A 7 -4.02 -7.27 17.73
N TYR A 8 -4.39 -6.77 18.89
CA TYR A 8 -5.76 -6.83 19.42
C TYR A 8 -6.37 -5.45 19.58
N GLU A 9 -5.54 -4.42 19.50
CA GLU A 9 -5.91 -3.01 19.65
C GLU A 9 -5.41 -2.20 18.44
N PRO A 10 -5.98 -1.02 18.17
CA PRO A 10 -5.48 -0.12 17.15
C PRO A 10 -3.98 0.12 17.27
N PHE A 11 -3.26 0.08 16.17
CA PHE A 11 -1.81 0.19 16.16
C PHE A 11 -1.29 0.94 14.94
N VAL A 12 -0.05 1.42 15.07
CA VAL A 12 0.73 2.02 13.99
C VAL A 12 1.87 1.08 13.64
N CYS A 13 2.07 0.82 12.36
CA CYS A 13 3.24 0.15 11.83
C CYS A 13 4.04 1.14 10.96
N ILE A 14 5.35 1.17 11.14
CA ILE A 14 6.27 2.06 10.42
C ILE A 14 7.44 1.23 9.91
N ASP A 15 7.79 1.40 8.65
CA ASP A 15 8.97 0.76 8.07
C ASP A 15 10.26 1.33 8.67
N THR A 16 11.29 0.49 8.76
CA THR A 16 12.57 0.85 9.40
C THR A 16 13.42 1.81 8.57
N ASP A 17 13.12 1.98 7.30
CA ASP A 17 13.77 2.87 6.35
C ASP A 17 12.99 4.18 6.13
N LEU A 18 12.27 4.62 7.15
CA LEU A 18 11.47 5.83 7.13
C LEU A 18 11.96 6.86 8.14
N ILE A 19 11.98 8.13 7.75
CA ILE A 19 12.15 9.28 8.65
C ILE A 19 10.88 10.10 8.67
N VAL A 20 10.30 10.29 9.85
CA VAL A 20 9.14 11.15 10.06
C VAL A 20 9.60 12.53 10.50
N TRP A 21 9.29 13.57 9.72
CA TRP A 21 9.71 14.95 9.96
C TRP A 21 8.71 15.76 10.77
N LYS A 22 7.43 15.42 10.66
CA LYS A 22 6.33 16.14 11.31
C LYS A 22 5.44 15.18 12.08
N LYS A 23 4.70 15.72 13.03
CA LYS A 23 3.66 14.94 13.71
C LYS A 23 2.66 14.37 12.71
N LEU A 24 2.41 13.09 12.81
CA LEU A 24 1.40 12.42 12.00
C LEU A 24 0.01 12.70 12.56
N ASP A 25 -0.91 13.07 11.69
CA ASP A 25 -2.33 13.26 12.02
C ASP A 25 -3.06 11.92 11.96
N ILE A 26 -3.06 11.20 13.08
CA ILE A 26 -3.81 9.95 13.20
C ILE A 26 -5.29 10.28 13.36
N CYS A 27 -6.08 9.93 12.36
CA CYS A 27 -7.52 10.15 12.32
C CYS A 27 -8.26 8.92 12.86
N PRO A 28 -8.91 9.01 14.04
CA PRO A 28 -9.61 7.87 14.61
C PRO A 28 -10.91 7.51 13.87
N ASP A 29 -11.42 8.42 13.05
CA ASP A 29 -12.72 8.29 12.36
C ASP A 29 -12.66 7.47 11.06
N VAL A 30 -11.48 6.99 10.69
CA VAL A 30 -11.32 6.09 9.53
C VAL A 30 -10.84 4.71 9.99
N ASP A 31 -11.22 3.67 9.25
CA ASP A 31 -10.88 2.30 9.60
C ASP A 31 -9.39 2.02 9.49
N TRP A 32 -8.71 2.67 8.54
CA TRP A 32 -7.26 2.56 8.38
C TRP A 32 -6.67 3.78 7.68
N GLN A 33 -5.35 4.01 7.92
CA GLN A 33 -4.57 5.04 7.24
C GLN A 33 -3.28 4.45 6.67
N PHE A 34 -2.73 5.12 5.66
CA PHE A 34 -1.49 4.73 5.00
C PHE A 34 -0.70 5.97 4.55
N ALA A 35 0.54 5.79 4.09
CA ALA A 35 1.43 6.90 3.79
C ALA A 35 0.87 7.84 2.70
N HIS A 36 0.70 7.34 1.49
CA HIS A 36 0.20 8.08 0.32
C HIS A 36 -0.35 7.10 -0.72
N TRP A 37 -1.01 7.62 -1.74
CA TRP A 37 -1.39 6.83 -2.91
C TRP A 37 -0.21 6.60 -3.85
N GLU A 38 -0.23 5.48 -4.55
CA GLU A 38 0.62 5.20 -5.70
C GLU A 38 -0.24 4.96 -6.93
N SER A 39 0.12 5.58 -8.07
CA SER A 39 -0.59 5.34 -9.33
C SER A 39 -0.21 3.96 -9.89
N ILE A 40 -1.19 3.31 -10.48
CA ILE A 40 -1.00 2.08 -11.23
C ILE A 40 -1.18 2.42 -12.71
N GLU A 41 -0.08 2.42 -13.46
CA GLU A 41 -0.07 2.77 -14.87
C GLU A 41 -0.08 1.50 -15.74
N PRO A 42 -0.70 1.54 -16.93
CA PRO A 42 -0.61 0.42 -17.88
C PRO A 42 0.84 0.09 -18.21
N GLY A 43 1.23 -1.18 -18.05
CA GLY A 43 2.59 -1.64 -18.28
C GLY A 43 3.55 -1.42 -17.11
N ASP A 44 3.07 -1.00 -15.96
CA ASP A 44 3.87 -0.90 -14.75
C ASP A 44 4.34 -2.30 -14.31
N ILE A 45 5.66 -2.44 -14.14
CA ILE A 45 6.27 -3.70 -13.69
C ILE A 45 6.05 -3.95 -12.20
N SER A 46 5.85 -2.90 -11.40
CA SER A 46 5.61 -2.99 -9.95
C SER A 46 4.16 -3.38 -9.66
N TYR A 47 3.23 -2.89 -10.47
CA TYR A 47 1.79 -3.14 -10.33
C TYR A 47 1.19 -3.72 -11.62
N PRO A 48 1.64 -4.89 -12.05
CA PRO A 48 1.13 -5.49 -13.29
C PRO A 48 -0.36 -5.88 -13.14
N ASP A 49 -0.97 -6.22 -14.26
CA ASP A 49 -2.31 -6.79 -14.24
C ASP A 49 -2.35 -8.04 -13.35
N THR A 50 -3.39 -8.15 -12.52
CA THR A 50 -3.57 -9.31 -11.63
C THR A 50 -3.64 -10.63 -12.38
N ALA A 51 -4.01 -10.62 -13.68
CA ALA A 51 -4.00 -11.81 -14.54
C ALA A 51 -2.58 -12.38 -14.75
N THR A 52 -1.55 -11.56 -14.61
CA THR A 52 -0.14 -11.96 -14.78
C THR A 52 0.54 -12.35 -13.48
N LEU A 53 -0.09 -12.06 -12.34
CA LEU A 53 0.44 -12.42 -11.01
C LEU A 53 0.36 -13.93 -10.78
N SER A 54 1.39 -14.48 -10.19
CA SER A 54 1.33 -15.83 -9.64
C SER A 54 0.25 -15.91 -8.56
N LYS A 55 -0.50 -16.99 -8.55
CA LYS A 55 -1.57 -17.22 -7.55
C LYS A 55 -1.67 -18.67 -7.12
N PRO A 56 -2.05 -18.93 -5.86
CA PRO A 56 -2.34 -20.28 -5.42
C PRO A 56 -3.53 -20.89 -6.17
N ALA A 57 -3.56 -22.21 -6.28
CA ALA A 57 -4.69 -22.93 -6.86
C ALA A 57 -5.98 -22.56 -6.10
N GLY A 58 -7.03 -22.19 -6.86
CA GLY A 58 -8.31 -21.78 -6.30
C GLY A 58 -8.40 -20.37 -5.74
N TYR A 59 -7.30 -19.60 -5.73
CA TYR A 59 -7.36 -18.20 -5.32
C TYR A 59 -8.09 -17.35 -6.36
N ILE A 60 -9.03 -16.55 -5.90
CA ILE A 60 -9.82 -15.64 -6.73
C ILE A 60 -9.53 -14.22 -6.29
N PHE A 61 -8.95 -13.44 -7.20
CA PHE A 61 -8.73 -12.02 -6.94
C PHE A 61 -10.05 -11.29 -6.65
N PRO A 62 -10.07 -10.30 -5.75
CA PRO A 62 -11.23 -9.44 -5.56
C PRO A 62 -11.70 -8.84 -6.89
N LYS A 63 -13.01 -8.86 -7.13
CA LYS A 63 -13.59 -8.41 -8.43
C LYS A 63 -13.24 -6.97 -8.83
N LEU A 64 -12.92 -6.12 -7.85
CA LEU A 64 -12.53 -4.73 -8.07
C LEU A 64 -11.07 -4.56 -8.47
N ALA A 65 -10.27 -5.64 -8.52
CA ALA A 65 -8.83 -5.58 -8.80
C ALA A 65 -8.50 -4.88 -10.13
N PHE A 66 -9.34 -5.02 -11.12
CA PHE A 66 -9.14 -4.40 -12.43
C PHE A 66 -9.64 -2.96 -12.53
N ALA A 67 -10.51 -2.54 -11.62
CA ALA A 67 -11.06 -1.19 -11.60
C ALA A 67 -10.28 -0.23 -10.71
N GLU A 68 -9.41 -0.75 -9.84
CA GLU A 68 -8.61 0.10 -8.96
C GLU A 68 -7.31 0.53 -9.65
N THR A 69 -7.15 1.83 -9.80
CA THR A 69 -6.00 2.45 -10.46
C THR A 69 -4.96 3.01 -9.49
N ARG A 70 -5.14 2.78 -8.18
CA ARG A 70 -4.22 3.22 -7.14
C ARG A 70 -3.93 2.10 -6.16
N ALA A 71 -2.71 2.13 -5.63
CA ALA A 71 -2.29 1.33 -4.48
C ALA A 71 -2.03 2.24 -3.27
N SER A 72 -1.99 1.67 -2.08
CA SER A 72 -1.60 2.37 -0.86
C SER A 72 -0.14 2.10 -0.55
N ASN A 73 0.67 3.13 -0.40
CA ASN A 73 2.01 2.94 0.16
C ASN A 73 1.90 2.69 1.67
N MET A 74 2.41 1.56 2.13
CA MET A 74 2.23 1.06 3.49
C MET A 74 3.41 1.33 4.42
N CYS A 75 4.37 2.17 4.02
CA CYS A 75 5.55 2.48 4.86
C CYS A 75 5.18 3.13 6.20
N ILE A 76 4.02 3.76 6.28
CA ILE A 76 3.32 4.09 7.53
C ILE A 76 1.90 3.60 7.39
N THR A 77 1.45 2.77 8.33
CA THR A 77 0.10 2.23 8.34
C THR A 77 -0.49 2.29 9.73
N VAL A 78 -1.75 2.71 9.83
CA VAL A 78 -2.55 2.66 11.04
C VAL A 78 -3.78 1.82 10.79
N PHE A 79 -4.01 0.84 11.63
CA PHE A 79 -5.28 0.11 11.68
C PHE A 79 -6.05 0.55 12.91
N ASN A 80 -7.12 1.32 12.70
CA ASN A 80 -8.06 1.69 13.76
C ASN A 80 -9.15 0.62 13.92
N ASN A 81 -9.53 -0.03 12.83
CA ASN A 81 -10.53 -1.09 12.82
C ASN A 81 -9.85 -2.47 12.74
N MET A 82 -9.91 -3.21 13.84
CA MET A 82 -9.27 -4.53 13.92
C MET A 82 -9.98 -5.61 13.12
N ASP A 83 -11.27 -5.45 12.81
CA ASP A 83 -11.97 -6.40 11.94
C ASP A 83 -11.49 -6.25 10.49
N PHE A 84 -11.26 -5.01 10.04
CA PHE A 84 -10.61 -4.79 8.75
C PHE A 84 -9.20 -5.37 8.71
N CYS A 85 -8.39 -5.12 9.75
CA CYS A 85 -7.04 -5.68 9.85
C CYS A 85 -7.07 -7.22 9.74
N ARG A 86 -7.98 -7.90 10.44
CA ARG A 86 -8.13 -9.36 10.38
C ARG A 86 -8.54 -9.85 9.00
N ILE A 87 -9.49 -9.17 8.34
CA ILE A 87 -9.90 -9.49 6.97
C ILE A 87 -8.71 -9.39 6.03
N PHE A 88 -7.96 -8.30 6.12
CA PHE A 88 -6.77 -8.06 5.30
C PHE A 88 -5.71 -9.15 5.51
N VAL A 89 -5.33 -9.41 6.75
CA VAL A 89 -4.32 -10.42 7.09
C VAL A 89 -4.73 -11.81 6.63
N ASN A 90 -5.98 -12.19 6.87
CA ASN A 90 -6.50 -13.49 6.45
C ASN A 90 -6.46 -13.64 4.92
N GLU A 91 -6.82 -12.62 4.17
CA GLU A 91 -6.80 -12.67 2.71
C GLU A 91 -5.35 -12.70 2.18
N ALA A 92 -4.44 -11.93 2.78
CA ALA A 92 -3.03 -11.98 2.46
C ALA A 92 -2.45 -13.38 2.70
N PHE A 93 -2.77 -14.02 3.83
CA PHE A 93 -2.34 -15.40 4.09
C PHE A 93 -2.92 -16.42 3.12
N LYS A 94 -4.17 -16.28 2.67
CA LYS A 94 -4.73 -17.14 1.63
C LYS A 94 -3.95 -17.03 0.33
N TYR A 95 -3.54 -15.83 -0.03
CA TYR A 95 -2.72 -15.62 -1.21
C TYR A 95 -1.30 -16.18 -1.05
N MET A 96 -0.67 -15.99 0.10
CA MET A 96 0.68 -16.47 0.38
C MET A 96 0.76 -18.01 0.48
N ARG A 97 -0.20 -18.63 1.19
CA ARG A 97 -0.22 -20.07 1.43
C ARG A 97 -0.54 -20.82 0.14
N GLY A 98 0.48 -21.41 -0.45
CA GLY A 98 0.34 -22.17 -1.70
C GLY A 98 0.74 -21.39 -2.95
N ASN A 99 1.11 -20.13 -2.82
CA ASN A 99 1.80 -19.43 -3.88
C ASN A 99 3.27 -19.85 -3.83
N LYS A 100 3.65 -20.75 -4.75
CA LYS A 100 5.04 -21.19 -4.88
C LYS A 100 5.78 -20.15 -5.71
N VAL A 101 6.45 -19.23 -5.05
CA VAL A 101 7.47 -18.41 -5.68
C VAL A 101 8.73 -19.29 -5.72
N ASP A 102 9.00 -19.91 -6.84
CA ASP A 102 10.07 -20.91 -7.01
C ASP A 102 11.50 -20.37 -6.87
N SER A 103 11.66 -19.05 -6.70
CA SER A 103 12.94 -18.47 -6.34
C SER A 103 12.77 -17.14 -5.63
N ILE A 104 13.20 -17.11 -4.40
CA ILE A 104 13.48 -15.87 -3.64
C ILE A 104 14.67 -15.12 -4.29
N SER A 105 15.27 -15.66 -5.31
CA SER A 105 16.40 -15.07 -6.02
C SER A 105 15.94 -13.99 -6.94
N SER A 106 15.28 -13.00 -6.52
CA SER A 106 15.26 -11.82 -7.35
C SER A 106 14.08 -10.90 -7.13
N LEU A 107 14.28 -9.74 -7.47
CA LEU A 107 13.44 -8.68 -8.05
C LEU A 107 12.07 -9.15 -8.67
N HIS A 108 11.88 -10.44 -8.93
CA HIS A 108 10.67 -10.98 -9.56
C HIS A 108 9.52 -11.29 -8.59
N ALA A 109 9.75 -11.36 -7.28
CA ALA A 109 8.68 -11.54 -6.28
C ALA A 109 8.03 -10.21 -5.85
N THR A 110 8.58 -9.09 -6.30
CA THR A 110 8.10 -7.76 -5.91
C THR A 110 6.64 -7.50 -6.29
N PRO A 111 6.15 -7.85 -7.49
CA PRO A 111 4.75 -7.63 -7.86
C PRO A 111 3.75 -8.35 -6.96
N GLU A 112 4.03 -9.57 -6.55
CA GLU A 112 3.19 -10.35 -5.64
C GLU A 112 3.20 -9.75 -4.23
N ILE A 113 4.36 -9.27 -3.77
CA ILE A 113 4.49 -8.58 -2.48
C ILE A 113 3.69 -7.27 -2.50
N LEU A 114 3.89 -6.45 -3.53
CA LEU A 114 3.19 -5.18 -3.69
C LEU A 114 1.68 -5.38 -3.86
N TYR A 115 1.27 -6.46 -4.53
CA TYR A 115 -0.15 -6.81 -4.57
C TYR A 115 -0.71 -7.05 -3.17
N MET A 116 -0.08 -7.94 -2.39
CA MET A 116 -0.58 -8.29 -1.05
C MET A 116 -0.54 -7.10 -0.10
N GLU A 117 0.54 -6.33 -0.14
CA GLU A 117 0.79 -5.29 0.84
C GLU A 117 0.07 -3.99 0.50
N GLN A 118 0.06 -3.61 -0.77
CA GLN A 118 -0.33 -2.27 -1.17
C GLN A 118 -1.65 -2.22 -1.95
N ARG A 119 -1.93 -3.21 -2.82
CA ARG A 119 -3.19 -3.24 -3.58
C ARG A 119 -4.33 -3.91 -2.83
N LEU A 120 -4.05 -5.03 -2.20
CA LEU A 120 -5.07 -5.85 -1.52
C LEU A 120 -5.86 -5.07 -0.45
N PRO A 121 -5.24 -4.29 0.46
CA PRO A 121 -6.02 -3.55 1.46
C PRO A 121 -6.97 -2.52 0.83
N VAL A 122 -6.57 -1.87 -0.26
CA VAL A 122 -7.44 -0.94 -0.99
C VAL A 122 -8.65 -1.67 -1.60
N LEU A 123 -8.41 -2.82 -2.22
CA LEU A 123 -9.48 -3.64 -2.82
C LEU A 123 -10.46 -4.15 -1.77
N LEU A 124 -9.94 -4.60 -0.63
CA LEU A 124 -10.76 -5.11 0.47
C LEU A 124 -11.56 -4.00 1.15
N SER A 125 -10.95 -2.82 1.39
CA SER A 125 -11.66 -1.69 1.96
C SER A 125 -12.85 -1.28 1.08
N LYS A 126 -12.65 -1.18 -0.22
CA LYS A 126 -13.73 -0.90 -1.17
C LYS A 126 -14.80 -2.00 -1.20
N ARG A 127 -14.38 -3.26 -1.23
CA ARG A 127 -15.30 -4.40 -1.27
C ARG A 127 -16.21 -4.47 -0.07
N TYR A 128 -15.70 -4.16 1.10
CA TYR A 128 -16.41 -4.29 2.37
C TYR A 128 -16.91 -2.97 2.95
N GLY A 129 -16.68 -1.85 2.25
CA GLY A 129 -17.14 -0.53 2.67
C GLY A 129 -16.34 0.11 3.82
N TYR A 130 -15.10 -0.34 4.04
CA TYR A 130 -14.22 0.29 5.03
C TYR A 130 -13.63 1.61 4.52
N THR A 131 -13.50 2.56 5.42
CA THR A 131 -12.98 3.89 5.13
C THR A 131 -11.46 3.93 5.24
N CYS A 132 -10.81 4.67 4.35
CA CYS A 132 -9.36 4.86 4.41
C CYS A 132 -8.95 6.29 4.10
N ARG A 133 -7.78 6.71 4.63
CA ARG A 133 -7.22 8.03 4.41
C ARG A 133 -5.69 7.98 4.32
N PRO A 134 -5.06 8.58 3.30
CA PRO A 134 -3.62 8.76 3.30
C PRO A 134 -3.19 9.85 4.29
N PHE A 135 -1.99 9.73 4.86
CA PHE A 135 -1.36 10.81 5.63
C PHE A 135 -0.98 11.98 4.74
N LEU A 136 -0.43 11.68 3.58
CA LEU A 136 -0.13 12.66 2.55
C LEU A 136 -1.18 12.54 1.43
N ASN A 137 -2.05 13.53 1.30
CA ASN A 137 -3.09 13.55 0.27
C ASN A 137 -2.50 13.83 -1.11
N ALA A 138 -1.71 12.87 -1.58
CA ALA A 138 -1.03 12.92 -2.85
C ALA A 138 -0.83 11.51 -3.43
N THR A 139 -0.62 11.45 -4.74
CA THR A 139 -0.37 10.23 -5.48
C THR A 139 1.06 10.25 -6.02
N TRP A 140 1.86 9.27 -5.65
CA TRP A 140 3.16 9.04 -6.25
C TRP A 140 3.00 8.43 -7.64
N SER A 141 3.68 9.01 -8.63
CA SER A 141 3.76 8.45 -9.97
C SER A 141 5.15 7.88 -10.22
N PRO A 142 5.32 6.56 -10.29
CA PRO A 142 6.60 5.94 -10.57
C PRO A 142 7.13 6.28 -11.95
N LYS A 143 6.24 6.48 -12.92
CA LYS A 143 6.61 6.88 -14.29
C LYS A 143 7.29 8.25 -14.36
N PHE A 144 6.87 9.19 -13.54
CA PHE A 144 7.38 10.56 -13.57
C PHE A 144 8.26 10.89 -12.37
N PHE A 145 8.47 9.96 -11.44
CA PHE A 145 9.24 10.13 -10.20
C PHE A 145 8.82 11.39 -9.43
N ARG A 146 7.52 11.59 -9.29
CA ARG A 146 6.96 12.75 -8.59
C ARG A 146 5.66 12.44 -7.88
N PHE A 147 5.37 13.23 -6.87
CA PHE A 147 4.03 13.30 -6.29
C PHE A 147 3.15 14.25 -7.11
N VAL A 148 1.90 13.87 -7.26
CA VAL A 148 0.81 14.74 -7.71
C VAL A 148 -0.14 14.89 -6.53
N SER A 149 -0.36 16.14 -6.10
CA SER A 149 -1.29 16.40 -5.00
C SER A 149 -2.73 16.16 -5.47
N ASP A 150 -3.51 15.50 -4.62
CA ASP A 150 -4.96 15.42 -4.80
C ASP A 150 -5.64 16.77 -4.49
N ASP A 151 -4.90 17.72 -3.89
CA ASP A 151 -5.31 19.11 -3.72
C ASP A 151 -4.69 19.98 -4.84
N PRO A 152 -5.49 20.55 -5.74
CA PRO A 152 -5.00 21.31 -6.90
C PRO A 152 -4.10 22.50 -6.56
N GLN A 153 -4.26 23.09 -5.37
CA GLN A 153 -3.45 24.23 -4.94
C GLN A 153 -1.96 23.91 -4.75
N TYR A 154 -1.62 22.63 -4.51
CA TYR A 154 -0.24 22.23 -4.25
C TYR A 154 0.52 21.70 -5.47
N GLY A 155 -0.18 21.37 -6.56
CA GLY A 155 0.44 20.88 -7.79
C GLY A 155 1.24 19.59 -7.60
N SER A 156 2.39 19.49 -8.27
CA SER A 156 3.27 18.30 -8.22
C SER A 156 4.66 18.65 -7.66
N TRP A 157 5.30 17.67 -7.00
CA TRP A 157 6.67 17.81 -6.46
C TRP A 157 7.42 16.47 -6.48
N SER A 158 8.74 16.51 -6.29
CA SER A 158 9.59 15.33 -6.21
C SER A 158 10.39 15.31 -4.90
N PHE A 159 10.95 14.14 -4.56
CA PHE A 159 11.79 13.98 -3.37
C PHE A 159 13.09 14.79 -3.36
N ASN A 160 13.52 15.30 -4.51
CA ASN A 160 14.79 16.02 -4.63
C ASN A 160 14.76 17.45 -4.08
N ARG A 161 13.62 17.88 -3.55
CA ARG A 161 13.49 19.20 -2.91
C ARG A 161 12.86 19.01 -1.54
N LEU A 162 13.49 19.60 -0.53
CA LEU A 162 12.86 19.80 0.77
C LEU A 162 11.60 20.65 0.52
N ASP A 163 10.47 20.11 0.90
CA ASP A 163 9.18 20.71 0.67
C ASP A 163 8.42 20.74 2.01
N ASP A 164 7.79 21.87 2.32
CA ASP A 164 7.04 22.04 3.56
C ASP A 164 5.86 21.05 3.69
N ARG A 165 5.48 20.42 2.59
CA ARG A 165 4.46 19.35 2.56
C ARG A 165 4.99 18.01 3.01
N MET A 166 6.33 17.82 3.05
CA MET A 166 6.92 16.55 3.45
C MET A 166 6.59 16.24 4.92
N LEU A 167 5.88 15.16 5.14
CA LEU A 167 5.62 14.59 6.46
C LEU A 167 6.69 13.59 6.84
N PHE A 168 7.19 12.84 5.88
CA PHE A 168 8.17 11.77 6.04
C PHE A 168 9.00 11.60 4.77
N THR A 169 10.13 10.90 4.90
CA THR A 169 10.94 10.41 3.78
C THR A 169 11.08 8.90 3.92
N HIS A 170 10.75 8.17 2.85
CA HIS A 170 10.93 6.75 2.72
C HIS A 170 12.14 6.48 1.81
N PHE A 171 13.12 5.76 2.33
CA PHE A 171 14.36 5.47 1.61
C PHE A 171 14.23 4.19 0.82
N TRP A 172 13.98 4.31 -0.46
CA TRP A 172 14.06 3.17 -1.38
C TRP A 172 15.51 3.04 -1.87
N PHE A 173 16.15 1.95 -1.48
CA PHE A 173 17.45 1.61 -2.03
C PHE A 173 17.26 0.94 -3.38
N TYR A 174 17.36 1.71 -4.45
CA TYR A 174 17.66 1.13 -5.75
C TYR A 174 19.16 0.77 -5.78
N LYS A 175 19.42 -0.52 -5.89
CA LYS A 175 20.76 -0.98 -6.28
C LYS A 175 20.97 -0.79 -7.77
#